data_c9e1c07f34ed8667cf61ebb22e5b7183
#
_entry.id   c9e1c07f34ed8667cf61ebb22e5b7183
#
_cell.length_a   1.000
_cell.length_b   1.000
_cell.length_c   1.000
_cell.angle_alpha   90.00
_cell.angle_beta   90.00
_cell.angle_gamma   90.00
#
_symmetry.space_group_name_H-M   'P 1'
#
loop_
_entity.id
_entity.type
_entity.pdbx_description
1 polymer ?
#
loop_
_entity_poly.entity_id
_entity_poly.type
_entity_poly.pdbx_seq_one_letter_code
_entity_poly.pdbx_strand_id
1 'polypeptide(L)'
;MPSAKTTLIATAGALLAGFLATSAAHAEDIYELKKGDVKATVGAKTTTSLTIAARSGWHVNEEAPMSLKLLPDPGITIDKPRLTRADLTQQTKDLARFEVAFTATEPGKKTINCEASFVMCQASTCKPVKEKVALAIDVTPAGAPKKK
;
A
#
# COMPACT_ATOMS: atom_id res chain seq x y z
N MET A 1 -18.32 -71.50 -37.78
CA MET A 1 -18.23 -70.81 -36.51
C MET A 1 -17.96 -69.34 -36.73
N PRO A 2 -18.93 -68.45 -36.63
CA PRO A 2 -18.63 -67.05 -36.80
C PRO A 2 -18.27 -66.40 -35.49
N SER A 3 -17.12 -65.79 -35.45
CA SER A 3 -16.64 -64.95 -34.38
C SER A 3 -17.41 -63.62 -34.33
N ALA A 4 -18.03 -63.34 -33.21
CA ALA A 4 -18.62 -62.05 -32.93
C ALA A 4 -17.52 -61.03 -32.54
N LYS A 5 -17.36 -60.00 -33.33
CA LYS A 5 -16.51 -58.84 -32.99
C LYS A 5 -17.34 -57.84 -32.20
N THR A 6 -17.08 -57.75 -30.91
CA THR A 6 -17.68 -56.75 -30.05
C THR A 6 -16.90 -55.43 -30.22
N THR A 7 -17.57 -54.44 -30.78
CA THR A 7 -17.02 -53.06 -30.92
C THR A 7 -17.30 -52.33 -29.64
N LEU A 8 -16.27 -51.99 -28.87
CA LEU A 8 -16.34 -51.07 -27.73
C LEU A 8 -16.34 -49.62 -28.24
N ILE A 9 -17.44 -48.97 -28.03
CA ILE A 9 -17.55 -47.48 -28.25
C ILE A 9 -17.08 -46.84 -26.96
N ALA A 10 -15.90 -46.21 -27.02
CA ALA A 10 -15.36 -45.38 -25.96
C ALA A 10 -15.99 -43.98 -26.09
N THR A 11 -16.92 -43.65 -25.20
CA THR A 11 -17.42 -42.29 -25.04
C THR A 11 -16.41 -41.47 -24.26
N ALA A 12 -15.68 -40.58 -24.94
CA ALA A 12 -14.82 -39.58 -24.33
C ALA A 12 -15.69 -38.47 -23.73
N GLY A 13 -15.86 -38.48 -22.41
CA GLY A 13 -16.46 -37.40 -21.66
C GLY A 13 -15.44 -36.25 -21.54
N ALA A 14 -15.68 -35.14 -22.27
CA ALA A 14 -14.94 -33.90 -22.11
C ALA A 14 -15.40 -33.22 -20.83
N LEU A 15 -14.60 -33.31 -19.78
CA LEU A 15 -14.73 -32.47 -18.58
C LEU A 15 -14.27 -31.06 -18.93
N LEU A 16 -15.23 -30.15 -19.21
CA LEU A 16 -14.98 -28.71 -19.20
C LEU A 16 -14.70 -28.29 -17.75
N ALA A 17 -13.42 -28.19 -17.40
CA ALA A 17 -13.00 -27.48 -16.20
C ALA A 17 -13.23 -26.00 -16.44
N GLY A 18 -14.35 -25.47 -15.93
CA GLY A 18 -14.63 -24.06 -15.89
C GLY A 18 -13.62 -23.35 -14.98
N PHE A 19 -12.63 -22.68 -15.57
CA PHE A 19 -11.79 -21.71 -14.85
C PHE A 19 -12.70 -20.56 -14.41
N LEU A 20 -13.08 -20.59 -13.15
CA LEU A 20 -13.60 -19.40 -12.47
C LEU A 20 -12.43 -18.43 -12.33
N ALA A 21 -12.27 -17.57 -13.32
CA ALA A 21 -11.42 -16.39 -13.19
C ALA A 21 -12.06 -15.52 -12.12
N THR A 22 -11.55 -15.61 -10.89
CA THR A 22 -11.82 -14.62 -9.87
C THR A 22 -11.21 -13.31 -10.36
N SER A 23 -12.05 -12.44 -10.92
CA SER A 23 -11.69 -11.06 -11.16
C SER A 23 -11.33 -10.46 -9.82
N ALA A 24 -10.03 -10.31 -9.54
CA ALA A 24 -9.57 -9.42 -8.50
C ALA A 24 -10.18 -8.05 -8.84
N ALA A 25 -11.11 -7.57 -8.02
CA ALA A 25 -11.61 -6.22 -8.13
C ALA A 25 -10.39 -5.31 -8.02
N HIS A 26 -9.92 -4.80 -9.15
CA HIS A 26 -8.94 -3.74 -9.17
C HIS A 26 -9.59 -2.58 -8.43
N ALA A 27 -8.98 -2.17 -7.32
CA ALA A 27 -9.30 -0.88 -6.74
C ALA A 27 -9.27 0.11 -7.91
N GLU A 28 -10.40 0.78 -8.16
CA GLU A 28 -10.49 1.74 -9.25
C GLU A 28 -9.27 2.65 -9.17
N ASP A 29 -8.64 2.88 -10.30
CA ASP A 29 -7.37 3.64 -10.44
C ASP A 29 -7.60 5.14 -10.22
N ILE A 30 -8.29 5.49 -9.13
CA ILE A 30 -8.68 6.87 -8.79
C ILE A 30 -7.59 7.63 -8.03
N TYR A 31 -6.63 6.91 -7.47
CA TYR A 31 -5.46 7.46 -6.79
C TYR A 31 -4.27 6.50 -6.88
N GLU A 32 -3.11 7.03 -6.59
CA GLU A 32 -1.87 6.27 -6.41
C GLU A 32 -1.26 6.60 -5.05
N LEU A 33 -0.78 5.58 -4.34
CA LEU A 33 -0.01 5.76 -3.12
C LEU A 33 1.48 5.65 -3.45
N LYS A 34 2.20 6.77 -3.32
CA LYS A 34 3.65 6.82 -3.51
C LYS A 34 4.35 6.80 -2.16
N LYS A 35 5.21 5.83 -1.99
CA LYS A 35 6.01 5.62 -0.78
C LYS A 35 7.42 6.14 -0.99
N GLY A 36 7.95 6.85 0.00
CA GLY A 36 9.37 7.17 0.03
C GLY A 36 10.18 5.95 0.50
N ASP A 37 11.16 5.53 -0.29
CA ASP A 37 12.17 4.59 0.18
C ASP A 37 13.12 5.30 1.12
N VAL A 38 13.41 4.68 2.28
CA VAL A 38 14.26 5.31 3.26
C VAL A 38 15.29 4.35 3.85
N LYS A 39 16.50 4.86 3.96
CA LYS A 39 17.58 4.26 4.75
C LYS A 39 17.73 5.05 6.03
N ALA A 40 17.76 4.36 7.15
CA ALA A 40 17.93 4.96 8.45
C ALA A 40 19.21 4.43 9.12
N THR A 41 19.72 5.16 10.10
CA THR A 41 20.81 4.71 10.96
C THR A 41 20.28 4.67 12.39
N VAL A 42 20.67 3.64 13.14
CA VAL A 42 20.30 3.50 14.55
C VAL A 42 20.63 4.78 15.32
N GLY A 43 19.65 5.31 16.07
CA GLY A 43 19.77 6.52 16.87
C GLY A 43 19.57 7.83 16.12
N ALA A 44 19.52 7.82 14.78
CA ALA A 44 19.30 9.01 13.99
C ALA A 44 17.79 9.23 13.72
N LYS A 45 17.30 10.45 13.94
CA LYS A 45 15.95 10.84 13.52
C LYS A 45 15.91 10.90 11.99
N THR A 46 14.98 10.17 11.42
CA THR A 46 14.82 10.01 9.97
C THR A 46 13.39 10.28 9.57
N THR A 47 13.19 10.72 8.34
CA THR A 47 11.87 11.01 7.77
C THR A 47 11.65 10.20 6.50
N THR A 48 10.47 9.62 6.38
CA THR A 48 9.95 9.03 5.12
C THR A 48 8.65 9.70 4.75
N SER A 49 8.11 9.41 3.58
CA SER A 49 6.87 10.04 3.13
C SER A 49 5.87 9.05 2.56
N LEU A 50 4.60 9.41 2.70
CA LEU A 50 3.48 8.80 1.98
C LEU A 50 2.73 9.90 1.23
N THR A 51 2.63 9.76 -0.09
CA THR A 51 1.90 10.69 -0.95
C THR A 51 0.70 9.98 -1.56
N ILE A 52 -0.46 10.59 -1.42
CA ILE A 52 -1.70 10.21 -2.10
C ILE A 52 -1.78 11.11 -3.33
N ALA A 53 -1.67 10.54 -4.53
CA ALA A 53 -1.78 11.27 -5.79
C ALA A 53 -3.08 10.92 -6.49
N ALA A 54 -3.87 11.91 -6.84
CA ALA A 54 -5.13 11.74 -7.56
C ALA A 54 -4.89 11.28 -9.00
N ARG A 55 -5.81 10.47 -9.54
CA ARG A 55 -5.79 9.96 -10.90
C ARG A 55 -7.17 10.00 -11.55
N SER A 56 -7.20 9.85 -12.87
CA SER A 56 -8.44 9.61 -13.64
C SER A 56 -9.54 10.65 -13.43
N GLY A 57 -9.16 11.94 -13.31
CA GLY A 57 -10.11 13.04 -13.13
C GLY A 57 -10.69 13.15 -11.70
N TRP A 58 -10.21 12.31 -10.79
CA TRP A 58 -10.51 12.44 -9.36
C TRP A 58 -9.59 13.48 -8.70
N HIS A 59 -9.99 13.96 -7.54
CA HIS A 59 -9.18 14.85 -6.72
C HIS A 59 -9.26 14.47 -5.24
N VAL A 60 -8.23 14.83 -4.50
CA VAL A 60 -8.22 14.69 -3.04
C VAL A 60 -9.15 15.75 -2.45
N ASN A 61 -10.08 15.35 -1.59
CA ASN A 61 -10.93 16.31 -0.90
C ASN A 61 -10.13 17.02 0.20
N GLU A 62 -9.84 18.31 -0.04
CA GLU A 62 -9.02 19.11 0.87
C GLU A 62 -9.74 19.49 2.17
N GLU A 63 -11.07 19.43 2.21
CA GLU A 63 -11.88 19.79 3.37
C GLU A 63 -12.27 18.58 4.23
N ALA A 64 -12.27 17.38 3.65
CA ALA A 64 -12.63 16.17 4.36
C ALA A 64 -11.59 15.79 5.43
N PRO A 65 -12.00 15.07 6.49
CA PRO A 65 -11.07 14.50 7.45
C PRO A 65 -10.08 13.57 6.76
N MET A 66 -8.81 13.73 7.09
CA MET A 66 -7.73 12.86 6.61
C MET A 66 -6.87 12.44 7.79
N SER A 67 -6.45 11.17 7.82
CA SER A 67 -5.57 10.67 8.87
C SER A 67 -4.69 9.54 8.37
N LEU A 68 -3.51 9.45 8.99
CA LEU A 68 -2.55 8.38 8.82
C LEU A 68 -2.18 7.85 10.20
N LYS A 69 -2.62 6.63 10.52
CA LYS A 69 -2.24 5.93 11.74
C LYS A 69 -0.99 5.13 11.47
N LEU A 70 -0.02 5.23 12.36
CA LEU A 70 1.30 4.61 12.22
C LEU A 70 1.44 3.48 13.23
N LEU A 71 1.79 2.30 12.75
CA LEU A 71 1.97 1.06 13.51
C LEU A 71 3.39 0.54 13.21
N PRO A 72 4.39 1.02 13.96
CA PRO A 72 5.79 0.64 13.72
C PRO A 72 6.09 -0.78 14.22
N ASP A 73 7.03 -1.45 13.54
CA ASP A 73 7.66 -2.65 14.05
C ASP A 73 8.47 -2.36 15.33
N PRO A 74 8.73 -3.37 16.17
CA PRO A 74 9.69 -3.26 17.27
C PRO A 74 11.04 -2.74 16.78
N GLY A 75 11.65 -1.81 17.53
CA GLY A 75 12.89 -1.15 17.13
C GLY A 75 12.71 0.13 16.29
N ILE A 76 11.47 0.59 16.12
CA ILE A 76 11.13 1.89 15.57
C ILE A 76 10.31 2.68 16.58
N THR A 77 10.75 3.89 16.88
CA THR A 77 10.05 4.82 17.75
C THR A 77 9.45 5.97 16.93
N ILE A 78 8.19 6.26 17.16
CA ILE A 78 7.44 7.35 16.50
C ILE A 78 6.87 8.26 17.57
N ASP A 79 7.17 9.56 17.49
CA ASP A 79 6.70 10.54 18.47
C ASP A 79 5.20 10.81 18.35
N LYS A 80 4.69 10.81 17.11
CA LYS A 80 3.28 11.06 16.82
C LYS A 80 2.68 9.91 16.02
N PRO A 81 2.02 8.94 16.68
CA PRO A 81 1.52 7.71 16.03
C PRO A 81 0.31 7.93 15.14
N ARG A 82 -0.30 9.11 15.15
CA ARG A 82 -1.41 9.47 14.28
C ARG A 82 -1.19 10.88 13.71
N LEU A 83 -1.08 10.95 12.40
CA LEU A 83 -1.05 12.19 11.65
C LEU A 83 -2.46 12.52 11.14
N THR A 84 -2.76 13.79 11.02
CA THR A 84 -4.04 14.30 10.54
C THR A 84 -3.82 15.28 9.39
N ARG A 85 -4.90 15.83 8.85
CA ARG A 85 -4.79 16.87 7.81
C ARG A 85 -3.88 18.04 8.21
N ALA A 86 -3.85 18.40 9.48
CA ALA A 86 -2.98 19.46 9.99
C ALA A 86 -1.47 19.13 9.89
N ASP A 87 -1.13 17.88 9.72
CA ASP A 87 0.25 17.38 9.61
C ASP A 87 0.70 17.18 8.15
N LEU A 88 -0.14 17.50 7.19
CA LEU A 88 0.25 17.43 5.77
C LEU A 88 1.33 18.46 5.47
N THR A 89 2.38 18.02 4.79
CA THR A 89 3.45 18.91 4.32
C THR A 89 3.14 19.49 2.95
N GLN A 90 2.23 18.85 2.21
CA GLN A 90 1.71 19.33 0.95
C GLN A 90 0.25 18.89 0.80
N GLN A 91 -0.61 19.81 0.38
CA GLN A 91 -2.00 19.53 0.10
C GLN A 91 -2.45 20.37 -1.11
N THR A 92 -2.94 19.67 -2.12
CA THR A 92 -3.60 20.23 -3.31
C THR A 92 -4.72 19.28 -3.74
N LYS A 93 -5.52 19.69 -4.71
CA LYS A 93 -6.52 18.79 -5.31
C LYS A 93 -5.91 17.54 -5.93
N ASP A 94 -4.66 17.63 -6.39
CA ASP A 94 -4.00 16.52 -7.10
C ASP A 94 -3.20 15.60 -6.16
N LEU A 95 -2.82 16.10 -4.98
CA LEU A 95 -2.06 15.30 -4.04
C LEU A 95 -2.16 15.77 -2.57
N ALA A 96 -1.95 14.82 -1.68
CA ALA A 96 -1.72 15.05 -0.26
C ALA A 96 -0.49 14.26 0.20
N ARG A 97 0.43 14.90 0.93
CA ARG A 97 1.67 14.29 1.39
C ARG A 97 1.82 14.38 2.89
N PHE A 98 2.02 13.22 3.50
CA PHE A 98 2.47 13.09 4.88
C PHE A 98 3.98 12.86 4.94
N GLU A 99 4.63 13.45 5.91
CA GLU A 99 5.97 13.09 6.32
C GLU A 99 5.92 12.37 7.66
N VAL A 100 6.57 11.21 7.72
CA VAL A 100 6.63 10.34 8.89
C VAL A 100 8.02 10.40 9.48
N ALA A 101 8.16 11.10 10.61
CA ALA A 101 9.40 11.17 11.36
C ALA A 101 9.48 10.02 12.36
N PHE A 102 10.62 9.35 12.42
CA PHE A 102 10.86 8.22 13.30
C PHE A 102 12.33 8.12 13.70
N THR A 103 12.61 7.34 14.73
CA THR A 103 13.96 6.96 15.14
C THR A 103 14.05 5.45 15.22
N ALA A 104 15.03 4.86 14.55
CA ALA A 104 15.30 3.43 14.65
C ALA A 104 16.23 3.16 15.84
N THR A 105 15.87 2.19 16.67
CA THR A 105 16.67 1.78 17.85
C THR A 105 17.40 0.46 17.63
N GLU A 106 17.05 -0.28 16.57
CA GLU A 106 17.64 -1.56 16.21
C GLU A 106 17.92 -1.62 14.70
N PRO A 107 19.04 -2.24 14.28
CA PRO A 107 19.35 -2.40 12.86
C PRO A 107 18.50 -3.48 12.20
N GLY A 108 18.52 -3.49 10.88
CA GLY A 108 17.85 -4.49 10.05
C GLY A 108 16.70 -3.92 9.24
N LYS A 109 16.00 -4.78 8.55
CA LYS A 109 14.80 -4.40 7.79
C LYS A 109 13.61 -4.25 8.74
N LYS A 110 13.01 -3.09 8.74
CA LYS A 110 11.86 -2.73 9.57
C LYS A 110 10.72 -2.23 8.69
N THR A 111 9.53 -2.22 9.25
CA THR A 111 8.33 -1.73 8.57
C THR A 111 7.55 -0.80 9.49
N ILE A 112 7.03 0.28 8.94
CA ILE A 112 5.96 1.06 9.56
C ILE A 112 4.69 0.75 8.79
N ASN A 113 3.79 -0.01 9.41
CA ASN A 113 2.47 -0.25 8.82
C ASN A 113 1.60 0.98 9.03
N CYS A 114 0.95 1.43 7.99
CA CYS A 114 0.12 2.63 8.01
C CYS A 114 -1.32 2.29 7.65
N GLU A 115 -2.26 2.90 8.35
CA GLU A 115 -3.66 2.93 7.97
C GLU A 115 -4.02 4.35 7.55
N ALA A 116 -4.16 4.57 6.23
CA ALA A 116 -4.54 5.84 5.66
C ALA A 116 -6.06 5.93 5.49
N SER A 117 -6.64 7.06 5.88
CA SER A 117 -8.06 7.36 5.68
C SER A 117 -8.17 8.74 5.03
N PHE A 118 -8.84 8.82 3.88
CA PHE A 118 -8.99 10.05 3.09
C PHE A 118 -10.24 9.96 2.21
N VAL A 119 -10.59 11.05 1.54
CA VAL A 119 -11.74 11.11 0.65
C VAL A 119 -11.30 11.56 -0.74
N MET A 120 -11.71 10.82 -1.76
CA MET A 120 -11.52 11.17 -3.16
C MET A 120 -12.86 11.63 -3.74
N CYS A 121 -12.85 12.71 -4.51
CA CYS A 121 -14.06 13.26 -5.14
C CYS A 121 -13.88 13.45 -6.65
N GLN A 122 -14.97 13.26 -7.39
CA GLN A 122 -15.08 13.56 -8.81
C GLN A 122 -16.48 14.13 -9.08
N ALA A 123 -16.55 15.31 -9.67
CA ALA A 123 -17.80 16.04 -9.85
C ALA A 123 -18.62 16.13 -8.54
N SER A 124 -19.80 15.54 -8.47
CA SER A 124 -20.66 15.51 -7.28
C SER A 124 -20.52 14.24 -6.43
N THR A 125 -19.62 13.32 -6.82
CA THR A 125 -19.44 12.04 -6.14
C THR A 125 -18.17 12.04 -5.33
N CYS A 126 -18.26 11.66 -4.04
CA CYS A 126 -17.12 11.47 -3.16
C CYS A 126 -17.09 10.05 -2.61
N LYS A 127 -15.89 9.45 -2.56
CA LYS A 127 -15.65 8.11 -2.01
C LYS A 127 -14.70 8.21 -0.82
N PRO A 128 -15.11 7.77 0.38
CA PRO A 128 -14.17 7.56 1.48
C PRO A 128 -13.30 6.35 1.17
N VAL A 129 -12.00 6.49 1.44
CA VAL A 129 -10.99 5.47 1.21
C VAL A 129 -10.29 5.14 2.51
N LYS A 130 -10.07 3.86 2.74
CA LYS A 130 -9.21 3.34 3.82
C LYS A 130 -8.22 2.36 3.21
N GLU A 131 -6.93 2.65 3.36
CA GLU A 131 -5.85 1.85 2.81
C GLU A 131 -4.84 1.45 3.87
N LYS A 132 -4.31 0.24 3.74
CA LYS A 132 -3.16 -0.23 4.52
C LYS A 132 -1.92 -0.17 3.66
N VAL A 133 -0.91 0.50 4.15
CA VAL A 133 0.35 0.73 3.43
C VAL A 133 1.51 0.35 4.33
N ALA A 134 2.46 -0.41 3.81
CA ALA A 134 3.71 -0.72 4.49
C ALA A 134 4.84 0.18 3.98
N LEU A 135 5.46 0.93 4.87
CA LEU A 135 6.66 1.70 4.58
C LEU A 135 7.89 0.89 4.99
N ALA A 136 8.65 0.42 4.01
CA ALA A 136 9.86 -0.35 4.24
C ALA A 136 11.03 0.57 4.62
N ILE A 137 11.79 0.18 5.64
CA ILE A 137 12.93 0.93 6.16
C ILE A 137 14.12 -0.02 6.26
N ASP A 138 15.24 0.38 5.70
CA ASP A 138 16.49 -0.34 5.83
C ASP A 138 17.38 0.39 6.87
N VAL A 139 17.55 -0.23 8.04
CA VAL A 139 18.24 0.37 9.17
C VAL A 139 19.65 -0.18 9.27
N THR A 140 20.64 0.69 9.14
CA THR A 140 22.04 0.35 9.36
C THR A 140 22.46 0.57 10.81
N PRO A 141 23.41 -0.22 11.35
CA PRO A 141 23.96 0.00 12.69
C PRO A 141 24.56 1.39 12.86
N ALA A 142 24.53 1.91 14.09
CA ALA A 142 25.25 3.13 14.42
C ALA A 142 26.76 2.96 14.14
N GLY A 143 27.39 3.97 13.50
CA GLY A 143 28.82 3.92 13.16
C GLY A 143 29.19 3.10 11.92
N ALA A 144 28.18 2.60 11.15
CA ALA A 144 28.43 1.98 9.85
C ALA A 144 29.04 3.01 8.87
N PRO A 145 30.06 2.63 8.06
CA PRO A 145 30.64 3.54 7.09
C PRO A 145 29.59 3.93 6.04
N LYS A 146 29.43 5.22 5.84
CA LYS A 146 28.61 5.74 4.74
C LYS A 146 29.27 5.32 3.43
N LYS A 147 28.63 4.45 2.67
CA LYS A 147 29.05 4.18 1.29
C LYS A 147 28.92 5.49 0.50
N LYS A 148 30.07 5.97 0.00
CA LYS A 148 30.10 7.09 -0.95
C LYS A 148 29.57 6.65 -2.30
#